data_df55cf2d1bf97ddafc14cafbffac06c4
#
_entry.id   df55cf2d1bf97ddafc14cafbffac06c4
#
_cell.length_a   1.000
_cell.length_b   1.000
_cell.length_c   1.000
_cell.angle_alpha   90.00
_cell.angle_beta   90.00
_cell.angle_gamma   90.00
#
_symmetry.space_group_name_H-M   'P 1'
#
loop_
_entity.id
_entity.type
_entity.pdbx_description
1 polymer ?
#
loop_
_entity_poly.entity_id
_entity_poly.type
_entity_poly.pdbx_seq_one_letter_code
_entity_poly.pdbx_strand_id
1 'polypeptide(L)'
;MNKKYEIPFNGKYSWLYAGEAAIAFITSVNKDLTGSHVFNLNGSCETIEYGLSLIKELSKEANITCVNKSFPFPPDLDDLPLRNHIGDYPSISVKKGIENTFRAFEILKSEGRCPSLSE
;
A
#
# COMPACT_ATOMS: atom_id res chain seq x y z
N MET A 1 -1.19 -10.55 20.43
CA MET A 1 -2.62 -10.91 20.33
C MET A 1 -2.94 -11.40 18.92
N ASN A 2 -3.30 -12.67 18.78
CA ASN A 2 -3.62 -13.28 17.48
C ASN A 2 -5.10 -13.07 17.13
N LYS A 3 -5.53 -11.83 16.92
CA LYS A 3 -6.88 -11.61 16.38
C LYS A 3 -6.91 -12.09 14.93
N LYS A 4 -7.90 -12.93 14.61
CA LYS A 4 -8.19 -13.31 13.22
C LYS A 4 -8.66 -12.06 12.47
N TYR A 5 -8.08 -11.80 11.32
CA TYR A 5 -8.54 -10.76 10.41
C TYR A 5 -8.83 -11.36 9.03
N GLU A 6 -9.97 -11.00 8.45
CA GLU A 6 -10.38 -11.48 7.14
C GLU A 6 -10.55 -10.29 6.20
N ILE A 7 -9.76 -10.28 5.13
CA ILE A 7 -9.87 -9.27 4.07
C ILE A 7 -11.12 -9.61 3.25
N PRO A 8 -12.06 -8.65 3.06
CA PRO A 8 -13.36 -8.92 2.44
C PRO A 8 -13.33 -9.05 0.92
N PHE A 9 -12.16 -9.22 0.31
CA PHE A 9 -11.97 -9.39 -1.12
C PHE A 9 -10.68 -10.16 -1.42
N ASN A 10 -10.54 -10.56 -2.68
CA ASN A 10 -9.40 -11.28 -3.22
C ASN A 10 -9.08 -10.79 -4.64
N GLY A 11 -8.10 -11.40 -5.29
CA GLY A 11 -7.65 -11.10 -6.64
C GLY A 11 -6.53 -10.08 -6.68
N LYS A 12 -6.32 -9.50 -7.85
CA LYS A 12 -5.30 -8.47 -8.04
C LYS A 12 -5.72 -7.14 -7.44
N TYR A 13 -4.76 -6.44 -6.86
CA TYR A 13 -4.92 -5.15 -6.24
C TYR A 13 -3.69 -4.27 -6.45
N SER A 14 -3.88 -2.96 -6.55
CA SER A 14 -2.77 -2.01 -6.61
C SER A 14 -2.25 -1.74 -5.21
N TRP A 15 -1.06 -2.24 -4.92
CA TRP A 15 -0.36 -2.05 -3.66
C TRP A 15 0.50 -0.80 -3.75
N LEU A 16 0.06 0.26 -3.10
CA LEU A 16 0.79 1.51 -3.04
C LEU A 16 1.35 1.73 -1.64
N TYR A 17 2.67 1.81 -1.54
CA TYR A 17 3.32 2.12 -0.28
C TYR A 17 3.15 3.61 0.07
N ALA A 18 2.83 3.91 1.33
CA ALA A 18 2.57 5.28 1.78
C ALA A 18 3.75 6.24 1.51
N GLY A 19 4.99 5.74 1.56
CA GLY A 19 6.18 6.53 1.22
C GLY A 19 6.24 6.94 -0.25
N GLU A 20 5.82 6.06 -1.18
CA GLU A 20 5.73 6.41 -2.60
C GLU A 20 4.67 7.49 -2.84
N ALA A 21 3.50 7.33 -2.23
CA ALA A 21 2.43 8.32 -2.29
C ALA A 21 2.91 9.69 -1.76
N ALA A 22 3.58 9.70 -0.62
CA ALA A 22 4.12 10.93 -0.03
C ALA A 22 5.09 11.63 -0.97
N ILE A 23 5.99 10.89 -1.63
CA ILE A 23 6.94 11.47 -2.60
C ILE A 23 6.21 12.03 -3.81
N ALA A 24 5.20 11.32 -4.34
CA ALA A 24 4.40 11.83 -5.45
C ALA A 24 3.68 13.14 -5.09
N PHE A 25 3.10 13.25 -3.89
CA PHE A 25 2.49 14.49 -3.40
C PHE A 25 3.50 15.63 -3.26
N ILE A 26 4.65 15.40 -2.62
CA ILE A 26 5.70 16.41 -2.46
C ILE A 26 6.22 16.87 -3.82
N THR A 27 6.45 15.94 -4.74
CA THR A 27 6.91 16.25 -6.10
C THR A 27 5.87 17.10 -6.83
N SER A 28 4.58 16.80 -6.69
CA SER A 28 3.50 17.56 -7.31
C SER A 28 3.44 19.00 -6.81
N VAL A 29 3.62 19.22 -5.51
CA VAL A 29 3.64 20.57 -4.91
C VAL A 29 4.83 21.41 -5.42
N ASN A 30 5.95 20.74 -5.69
CA ASN A 30 7.17 21.41 -6.18
C ASN A 30 7.17 21.64 -7.71
N LYS A 31 6.12 21.21 -8.42
CA LYS A 31 5.96 21.48 -9.85
C LYS A 31 5.11 22.72 -10.05
N ASP A 32 5.51 23.54 -11.00
CA ASP A 32 4.76 24.74 -11.39
C ASP A 32 3.58 24.36 -12.30
N LEU A 33 2.58 23.71 -11.70
CA LEU A 33 1.35 23.29 -12.36
C LEU A 33 0.27 24.34 -12.10
N THR A 34 -0.22 24.94 -13.18
CA THR A 34 -1.36 25.87 -13.13
C THR A 34 -2.66 25.16 -13.44
N GLY A 35 -3.75 25.58 -12.81
CA GLY A 35 -5.08 25.02 -13.02
C GLY A 35 -5.39 23.85 -12.09
N SER A 36 -6.46 23.11 -12.43
CA SER A 36 -6.92 21.94 -11.67
C SER A 36 -6.62 20.67 -12.45
N HIS A 37 -5.96 19.71 -11.84
CA HIS A 37 -5.57 18.44 -12.44
C HIS A 37 -6.01 17.28 -11.57
N VAL A 38 -6.46 16.19 -12.19
CA VAL A 38 -6.82 14.94 -11.54
C VAL A 38 -6.01 13.81 -12.18
N PHE A 39 -5.30 13.06 -11.34
CA PHE A 39 -4.46 11.96 -11.79
C PHE A 39 -4.72 10.71 -10.96
N ASN A 40 -4.55 9.55 -11.59
CA ASN A 40 -4.43 8.29 -10.86
C ASN A 40 -3.01 8.18 -10.30
N LEU A 41 -2.92 7.58 -9.11
CA LEU A 41 -1.66 7.16 -8.51
C LEU A 41 -1.73 5.63 -8.38
N ASN A 42 -0.78 4.93 -8.99
CA ASN A 42 -0.75 3.48 -9.04
C ASN A 42 0.43 2.93 -8.26
N GLY A 43 0.25 1.75 -7.68
CA GLY A 43 1.29 0.97 -7.03
C GLY A 43 1.66 -0.29 -7.83
N SER A 44 2.24 -1.27 -7.16
CA SER A 44 2.50 -2.58 -7.75
C SER A 44 1.23 -3.40 -7.82
N CYS A 45 0.89 -3.92 -9.00
CA CYS A 45 -0.31 -4.75 -9.20
C CYS A 45 0.00 -6.21 -8.89
N GLU A 46 -0.42 -6.68 -7.72
CA GLU A 46 -0.19 -8.04 -7.23
C GLU A 46 -1.43 -8.62 -6.55
N THR A 47 -1.48 -9.95 -6.39
CA THR A 47 -2.61 -10.61 -5.73
C THR A 47 -2.62 -10.38 -4.22
N ILE A 48 -3.80 -10.41 -3.63
CA ILE A 48 -3.95 -10.36 -2.16
C ILE A 48 -3.24 -11.54 -1.51
N GLU A 49 -3.37 -12.74 -2.07
CA GLU A 49 -2.69 -13.94 -1.54
C GLU A 49 -1.18 -13.79 -1.52
N TYR A 50 -0.58 -13.17 -2.54
CA TYR A 50 0.84 -12.88 -2.54
C TYR A 50 1.23 -11.96 -1.40
N GLY A 51 0.49 -10.86 -1.21
CA GLY A 51 0.71 -9.97 -0.06
C GLY A 51 0.56 -10.67 1.29
N LEU A 52 -0.45 -11.55 1.43
CA LEU A 52 -0.64 -12.33 2.65
C LEU A 52 0.51 -13.31 2.91
N SER A 53 1.05 -13.94 1.87
CA SER A 53 2.21 -14.83 2.02
C SER A 53 3.42 -14.09 2.57
N LEU A 54 3.69 -12.88 2.08
CA LEU A 54 4.77 -12.02 2.56
C LEU A 54 4.57 -11.58 4.02
N ILE A 55 3.34 -11.24 4.41
CA ILE A 55 3.03 -10.91 5.82
C ILE A 55 3.29 -12.11 6.73
N LYS A 56 2.91 -13.32 6.29
CA LYS A 56 3.15 -14.55 7.05
C LYS A 56 4.62 -14.94 7.15
N GLU A 57 5.43 -14.57 6.17
CA GLU A 57 6.90 -14.73 6.25
C GLU A 57 7.49 -13.85 7.36
N LEU A 58 7.01 -12.60 7.51
CA LEU A 58 7.47 -11.66 8.53
C LEU A 58 6.90 -11.97 9.92
N SER A 59 5.68 -12.46 9.98
CA SER A 59 4.99 -12.80 11.22
C SER A 59 4.27 -14.14 11.08
N LYS A 60 4.92 -15.21 11.51
CA LYS A 60 4.37 -16.58 11.45
C LYS A 60 3.06 -16.76 12.21
N GLU A 61 2.80 -15.89 13.18
CA GLU A 61 1.60 -15.89 13.99
C GLU A 61 0.44 -15.08 13.38
N ALA A 62 0.67 -14.42 12.24
CA ALA A 62 -0.36 -13.62 11.58
C ALA A 62 -1.53 -14.51 11.13
N ASN A 63 -2.69 -14.30 11.74
CA ASN A 63 -3.93 -15.00 11.43
C ASN A 63 -4.79 -14.15 10.48
N ILE A 64 -4.32 -14.05 9.23
CA ILE A 64 -4.95 -13.24 8.20
C ILE A 64 -5.38 -14.14 7.04
N THR A 65 -6.63 -13.98 6.60
CA THR A 65 -7.22 -14.68 5.45
C THR A 65 -7.91 -13.68 4.53
N CYS A 66 -8.29 -14.10 3.34
CA CYS A 66 -9.16 -13.33 2.44
C CYS A 66 -10.33 -14.20 1.97
N VAL A 67 -11.45 -13.54 1.67
CA VAL A 67 -12.62 -14.23 1.09
C VAL A 67 -12.42 -14.41 -0.42
N ASN A 68 -13.09 -15.41 -1.01
CA ASN A 68 -13.06 -15.60 -2.46
C ASN A 68 -14.10 -14.70 -3.15
N LYS A 69 -13.83 -13.37 -3.12
CA LYS A 69 -14.67 -12.35 -3.75
C LYS A 69 -13.79 -11.31 -4.42
N SER A 70 -13.97 -11.11 -5.72
CA SER A 70 -13.18 -10.13 -6.47
C SER A 70 -13.41 -8.70 -5.95
N PHE A 71 -12.35 -7.91 -5.93
CA PHE A 71 -12.42 -6.48 -5.67
C PHE A 71 -13.16 -5.79 -6.84
N PRO A 72 -14.12 -4.89 -6.58
CA PRO A 72 -15.01 -4.35 -7.62
C PRO A 72 -14.38 -3.24 -8.47
N PHE A 73 -13.11 -2.92 -8.27
CA PHE A 73 -12.39 -1.87 -8.99
C PHE A 73 -11.26 -2.44 -9.85
N PRO A 74 -10.84 -1.71 -10.91
CA PRO A 74 -9.67 -2.10 -11.69
C PRO A 74 -8.43 -2.26 -10.79
N PRO A 75 -7.69 -3.36 -10.94
CA PRO A 75 -6.51 -3.61 -10.11
C PRO A 75 -5.28 -2.82 -10.55
N ASP A 76 -5.30 -2.26 -11.75
CA ASP A 76 -4.20 -1.54 -12.37
C ASP A 76 -4.73 -0.23 -12.96
N LEU A 77 -4.12 0.87 -12.53
CA LEU A 77 -4.52 2.22 -12.92
C LEU A 77 -3.43 2.84 -13.77
N ASP A 78 -3.83 3.52 -14.84
CA ASP A 78 -2.88 4.28 -15.67
C ASP A 78 -2.43 5.54 -14.90
N ASP A 79 -1.17 5.57 -14.50
CA ASP A 79 -0.53 6.71 -13.85
C ASP A 79 0.44 7.47 -14.79
N LEU A 80 0.49 7.09 -16.07
CA LEU A 80 1.34 7.76 -17.05
C LEU A 80 1.03 9.27 -17.16
N PRO A 81 -0.23 9.72 -17.15
CA PRO A 81 -0.54 11.15 -17.11
C PRO A 81 0.10 11.88 -15.92
N LEU A 82 0.11 11.27 -14.73
CA LEU A 82 0.78 11.84 -13.57
C LEU A 82 2.29 11.93 -13.79
N ARG A 83 2.94 10.86 -14.24
CA ARG A 83 4.39 10.82 -14.49
C ARG A 83 4.83 11.81 -15.56
N ASN A 84 4.02 12.02 -16.57
CA ASN A 84 4.28 13.04 -17.60
C ASN A 84 4.26 14.47 -17.04
N HIS A 85 3.51 14.73 -15.96
CA HIS A 85 3.38 16.05 -15.36
C HIS A 85 4.42 16.31 -14.27
N ILE A 86 4.66 15.34 -13.41
CA ILE A 86 5.57 15.53 -12.25
C ILE A 86 6.95 14.90 -12.44
N GLY A 87 7.13 14.07 -13.46
CA GLY A 87 8.31 13.22 -13.65
C GLY A 87 8.18 11.91 -12.90
N ASP A 88 9.21 11.06 -12.99
CA ASP A 88 9.22 9.79 -12.31
C ASP A 88 9.27 9.96 -10.78
N TYR A 89 8.51 9.16 -10.09
CA TYR A 89 8.57 8.98 -8.64
C TYR A 89 8.90 7.52 -8.32
N PRO A 90 9.49 7.25 -7.16
CA PRO A 90 9.90 5.89 -6.80
C PRO A 90 8.74 4.91 -6.84
N SER A 91 9.03 3.71 -7.35
CA SER A 91 8.13 2.57 -7.27
C SER A 91 8.89 1.42 -6.60
N ILE A 92 8.32 0.86 -5.55
CA ILE A 92 8.90 -0.27 -4.83
C ILE A 92 8.01 -1.51 -4.96
N SER A 93 8.63 -2.68 -4.86
CA SER A 93 7.88 -3.94 -4.89
C SER A 93 6.95 -4.05 -3.67
N VAL A 94 5.87 -4.82 -3.81
CA VAL A 94 4.96 -5.15 -2.70
C VAL A 94 5.72 -5.70 -1.51
N LYS A 95 6.69 -6.58 -1.74
CA LYS A 95 7.56 -7.14 -0.68
C LYS A 95 8.24 -6.02 0.11
N LYS A 96 8.90 -5.09 -0.59
CA LYS A 96 9.62 -3.99 0.07
C LYS A 96 8.67 -3.05 0.81
N GLY A 97 7.50 -2.76 0.24
CA GLY A 97 6.46 -1.95 0.88
C GLY A 97 5.94 -2.58 2.18
N ILE A 98 5.66 -3.89 2.15
CA ILE A 98 5.23 -4.65 3.33
C ILE A 98 6.33 -4.69 4.40
N GLU A 99 7.58 -4.97 4.03
CA GLU A 99 8.73 -4.97 4.96
C GLU A 99 8.91 -3.61 5.64
N ASN A 100 8.85 -2.52 4.87
CA ASN A 100 8.99 -1.16 5.40
C ASN A 100 7.84 -0.82 6.35
N THR A 101 6.61 -1.19 5.98
CA THR A 101 5.41 -0.97 6.82
C THR A 101 5.51 -1.76 8.12
N PHE A 102 5.88 -3.04 8.04
CA PHE A 102 6.05 -3.88 9.22
C PHE A 102 7.08 -3.29 10.20
N ARG A 103 8.25 -2.89 9.67
CA ARG A 103 9.31 -2.26 10.47
C ARG A 103 8.86 -0.95 11.12
N ALA A 104 8.09 -0.12 10.39
CA ALA A 104 7.53 1.11 10.94
C ALA A 104 6.60 0.84 12.12
N PHE A 105 5.73 -0.17 12.02
CA PHE A 105 4.86 -0.57 13.13
C PHE A 105 5.62 -1.17 14.32
N GLU A 106 6.70 -1.93 14.08
CA GLU A 106 7.56 -2.41 15.16
C GLU A 106 8.18 -1.25 15.96
N ILE A 107 8.66 -0.21 15.27
CA ILE A 107 9.20 1.00 15.92
C ILE A 107 8.11 1.69 16.73
N LEU A 108 6.94 1.97 16.14
CA LEU A 108 5.82 2.60 16.83
C LEU A 108 5.38 1.81 18.07
N LYS A 109 5.38 0.48 17.97
CA LYS A 109 5.07 -0.40 19.10
C LYS A 109 6.10 -0.29 20.20
N SER A 110 7.40 -0.28 19.87
CA SER A 110 8.49 -0.15 20.85
C SER A 110 8.47 1.21 21.57
N GLU A 111 7.98 2.26 20.90
CA GLU A 111 7.80 3.60 21.46
C GLU A 111 6.48 3.80 22.22
N GLY A 112 5.65 2.78 22.32
CA GLY A 112 4.31 2.87 22.93
C GLY A 112 3.32 3.75 22.15
N ARG A 113 3.57 4.03 20.88
CA ARG A 113 2.77 4.88 20.00
C ARG A 113 1.82 4.12 19.09
N CYS A 114 1.77 2.81 19.23
CA CYS A 114 0.80 2.01 18.48
C CYS A 114 -0.61 2.29 19.00
N PRO A 115 -1.58 2.66 18.15
CA PRO A 115 -2.96 2.81 18.57
C PRO A 115 -3.44 1.50 19.20
N SER A 116 -4.02 1.56 20.40
CA SER A 116 -4.77 0.43 20.91
C SER A 116 -5.92 0.17 19.96
N LEU A 117 -5.98 -1.03 19.36
CA LEU A 117 -7.20 -1.46 18.69
C LEU A 117 -8.30 -1.50 19.74
N SER A 118 -9.10 -0.43 19.83
CA SER A 118 -10.33 -0.45 20.62
C SER A 118 -11.19 -1.62 20.11
N GLU A 119 -11.65 -2.41 21.07
CA GLU A 119 -12.57 -3.52 20.83
C GLU A 119 -13.84 -3.09 20.14
#